data_63bb90f6468584b9a65cf1084f59d966
#
_entry.id   63bb90f6468584b9a65cf1084f59d966
#
_cell.length_a   1.000
_cell.length_b   1.000
_cell.length_c   1.000
_cell.angle_alpha   90.00
_cell.angle_beta   90.00
_cell.angle_gamma   90.00
#
_symmetry.space_group_name_H-M   'P 1'
#
loop_
_entity.id
_entity.type
_entity.pdbx_description
1 polymer ?
#
loop_
_entity_poly.entity_id
_entity_poly.type
_entity_poly.pdbx_seq_one_letter_code
_entity_poly.pdbx_strand_id
1 'polypeptide(L)'
;MTGISLIPAAACHLAAARALYEAAFPPEERRPWQGIVKPESEAGPRLHIISLSDGVAAGFVTTWHFGGFIYVEHLAVDPCVRGGGIGAAALARLEEIYRLPIALEVEPPSDGNPMAARRIGFYKRCGFDVLDFDYIQPPYGKNLPSVPLLLMATPGTPEPVVIAETLHREVYGVGV
;
A
#
# COMPACT_ATOMS: atom_id res chain seq x y z
N MET A 1 -4.31 -22.85 -1.21
CA MET A 1 -3.90 -21.46 -1.47
C MET A 1 -5.03 -20.79 -2.22
N THR A 2 -5.53 -19.66 -1.72
CA THR A 2 -6.60 -18.90 -2.39
C THR A 2 -6.04 -18.37 -3.70
N GLY A 3 -6.52 -18.88 -4.84
CA GLY A 3 -6.09 -18.42 -6.16
C GLY A 3 -6.58 -16.99 -6.35
N ILE A 4 -5.65 -16.04 -6.44
CA ILE A 4 -5.94 -14.64 -6.76
C ILE A 4 -5.15 -14.19 -7.97
N SER A 5 -5.64 -13.15 -8.65
CA SER A 5 -4.90 -12.38 -9.65
C SER A 5 -4.94 -10.91 -9.32
N LEU A 6 -3.88 -10.19 -9.71
CA LEU A 6 -3.84 -8.74 -9.71
C LEU A 6 -4.12 -8.28 -11.14
N ILE A 7 -5.24 -7.60 -11.34
CA ILE A 7 -5.64 -7.09 -12.66
C ILE A 7 -5.69 -5.57 -12.65
N PRO A 8 -5.35 -4.90 -13.77
CA PRO A 8 -5.54 -3.45 -13.88
C PRO A 8 -6.99 -3.06 -13.58
N ALA A 9 -7.17 -1.94 -12.89
CA ALA A 9 -8.52 -1.47 -12.58
C ALA A 9 -9.23 -0.97 -13.85
N ALA A 10 -10.38 -1.54 -14.16
CA ALA A 10 -11.28 -1.05 -15.20
C ALA A 10 -12.37 -0.15 -14.60
N ALA A 11 -13.07 0.61 -15.43
CA ALA A 11 -14.12 1.56 -15.00
C ALA A 11 -15.17 0.93 -14.08
N CYS A 12 -15.55 -0.34 -14.33
CA CYS A 12 -16.53 -1.07 -13.52
C CYS A 12 -16.06 -1.33 -12.06
N HIS A 13 -14.76 -1.30 -11.80
CA HIS A 13 -14.20 -1.54 -10.46
C HIS A 13 -14.10 -0.26 -9.61
N LEU A 14 -14.06 0.93 -10.25
CA LEU A 14 -13.65 2.16 -9.58
C LEU A 14 -14.58 2.60 -8.44
N ALA A 15 -15.88 2.42 -8.60
CA ALA A 15 -16.85 2.80 -7.56
C ALA A 15 -16.67 1.97 -6.28
N ALA A 16 -16.55 0.64 -6.41
CA ALA A 16 -16.35 -0.26 -5.29
C ALA A 16 -14.98 -0.06 -4.63
N ALA A 17 -13.92 0.09 -5.44
CA ALA A 17 -12.57 0.35 -4.96
C ALA A 17 -12.50 1.66 -4.18
N ARG A 18 -13.15 2.71 -4.65
CA ARG A 18 -13.24 4.01 -3.95
C ARG A 18 -13.97 3.88 -2.63
N ALA A 19 -15.11 3.23 -2.59
CA ALA A 19 -15.87 3.03 -1.35
C ALA A 19 -15.04 2.26 -0.31
N LEU A 20 -14.35 1.20 -0.73
CA LEU A 20 -13.44 0.44 0.14
C LEU A 20 -12.26 1.30 0.61
N TYR A 21 -11.69 2.12 -0.27
CA TYR A 21 -10.61 3.03 0.06
C TYR A 21 -11.00 4.04 1.14
N GLU A 22 -12.14 4.69 0.96
CA GLU A 22 -12.65 5.68 1.91
C GLU A 22 -13.04 5.06 3.27
N ALA A 23 -13.43 3.79 3.28
CA ALA A 23 -13.75 3.06 4.51
C ALA A 23 -12.50 2.50 5.23
N ALA A 24 -11.45 2.16 4.49
CA ALA A 24 -10.28 1.47 5.03
C ALA A 24 -9.20 2.40 5.59
N PHE A 25 -9.11 3.64 5.11
CA PHE A 25 -8.06 4.59 5.47
C PHE A 25 -8.64 5.89 6.03
N PRO A 26 -8.03 6.50 7.06
CA PRO A 26 -8.43 7.80 7.58
C PRO A 26 -8.06 8.92 6.58
N PRO A 27 -8.74 10.09 6.63
CA PRO A 27 -8.53 11.18 5.67
C PRO A 27 -7.08 11.64 5.52
N GLU A 28 -6.31 11.66 6.61
CA GLU A 28 -4.91 12.08 6.66
C GLU A 28 -3.96 11.11 5.94
N GLU A 29 -4.36 9.85 5.77
CA GLU A 29 -3.60 8.82 5.07
C GLU A 29 -4.13 8.57 3.64
N ARG A 30 -5.04 9.41 3.15
CA ARG A 30 -5.63 9.26 1.83
C ARG A 30 -5.10 10.26 0.82
N ARG A 31 -4.54 9.74 -0.27
CA ARG A 31 -4.33 10.52 -1.50
C ARG A 31 -5.70 10.91 -2.11
N PRO A 32 -5.85 12.10 -2.70
CA PRO A 32 -7.03 12.41 -3.51
C PRO A 32 -7.29 11.32 -4.56
N TRP A 33 -8.55 10.85 -4.66
CA TRP A 33 -8.91 9.71 -5.51
C TRP A 33 -8.48 9.88 -6.97
N GLN A 34 -8.55 11.09 -7.51
CA GLN A 34 -8.09 11.42 -8.86
C GLN A 34 -6.59 11.17 -9.06
N GLY A 35 -5.82 11.23 -7.98
CA GLY A 35 -4.40 10.91 -7.99
C GLY A 35 -4.09 9.40 -7.99
N ILE A 36 -5.10 8.56 -7.66
CA ILE A 36 -4.99 7.09 -7.68
C ILE A 36 -5.39 6.54 -9.05
N VAL A 37 -6.46 7.08 -9.65
CA VAL A 37 -7.03 6.60 -10.92
C VAL A 37 -6.42 7.31 -12.13
N LYS A 38 -5.09 7.34 -12.20
CA LYS A 38 -4.37 7.92 -13.33
C LYS A 38 -4.15 6.89 -14.45
N PRO A 39 -4.03 7.34 -15.71
CA PRO A 39 -3.54 6.49 -16.80
C PRO A 39 -2.15 5.93 -16.48
N GLU A 40 -1.84 4.70 -16.87
CA GLU A 40 -0.52 4.08 -16.69
C GLU A 40 0.64 4.87 -17.35
N SER A 41 0.33 5.71 -18.34
CA SER A 41 1.29 6.59 -19.01
C SER A 41 1.70 7.79 -18.16
N GLU A 42 0.98 8.10 -17.09
CA GLU A 42 1.30 9.20 -16.18
C GLU A 42 2.10 8.71 -14.98
N ALA A 43 3.02 9.55 -14.48
CA ALA A 43 3.72 9.29 -13.24
C ALA A 43 2.71 9.23 -12.07
N GLY A 44 2.73 8.15 -11.31
CA GLY A 44 1.80 7.96 -10.19
C GLY A 44 1.64 6.51 -9.78
N PRO A 45 0.74 6.25 -8.84
CA PRO A 45 0.47 4.89 -8.39
C PRO A 45 -0.27 4.10 -9.47
N ARG A 46 -0.02 2.79 -9.49
CA ARG A 46 -0.80 1.83 -10.27
C ARG A 46 -1.85 1.18 -9.38
N LEU A 47 -3.10 1.25 -9.82
CA LEU A 47 -4.23 0.64 -9.12
C LEU A 47 -4.50 -0.77 -9.70
N HIS A 48 -4.31 -1.78 -8.87
CA HIS A 48 -4.66 -3.16 -9.20
C HIS A 48 -5.85 -3.63 -8.36
N ILE A 49 -6.75 -4.32 -9.00
CA ILE A 49 -7.84 -5.04 -8.32
C ILE A 49 -7.35 -6.44 -7.95
N ILE A 50 -7.61 -6.83 -6.72
CA ILE A 50 -7.40 -8.20 -6.25
C ILE A 50 -8.63 -9.00 -6.66
N SER A 51 -8.48 -9.84 -7.68
CA SER A 51 -9.57 -10.68 -8.20
C SER A 51 -9.42 -12.12 -7.73
N LEU A 52 -10.50 -12.70 -7.24
CA LEU A 52 -10.58 -14.12 -6.92
C LEU A 52 -10.72 -14.97 -8.20
N SER A 53 -10.53 -16.28 -8.07
CA SER A 53 -10.62 -17.23 -9.20
C SER A 53 -12.00 -17.28 -9.89
N ASP A 54 -13.05 -16.89 -9.18
CA ASP A 54 -14.42 -16.75 -9.70
C ASP A 54 -14.71 -15.37 -10.33
N GLY A 55 -13.71 -14.49 -10.38
CA GLY A 55 -13.82 -13.14 -10.93
C GLY A 55 -14.34 -12.09 -9.96
N VAL A 56 -14.61 -12.44 -8.70
CA VAL A 56 -15.04 -11.49 -7.68
C VAL A 56 -13.89 -10.55 -7.29
N ALA A 57 -14.15 -9.24 -7.30
CA ALA A 57 -13.21 -8.25 -6.80
C ALA A 57 -13.17 -8.27 -5.27
N ALA A 58 -12.07 -8.77 -4.71
CA ALA A 58 -11.89 -8.97 -3.27
C ALA A 58 -11.21 -7.78 -2.57
N GLY A 59 -10.73 -6.81 -3.33
CA GLY A 59 -10.00 -5.66 -2.80
C GLY A 59 -9.17 -4.98 -3.86
N PHE A 60 -8.24 -4.15 -3.41
CA PHE A 60 -7.30 -3.46 -4.29
C PHE A 60 -5.93 -3.28 -3.63
N VAL A 61 -4.93 -2.98 -4.46
CA VAL A 61 -3.61 -2.52 -4.04
C VAL A 61 -3.15 -1.40 -4.95
N THR A 62 -2.59 -0.33 -4.37
CA THR A 62 -1.91 0.73 -5.11
C THR A 62 -0.41 0.62 -4.91
N THR A 63 0.35 0.71 -6.01
CA THR A 63 1.80 0.53 -6.00
C THR A 63 2.51 1.63 -6.77
N TRP A 64 3.67 2.05 -6.26
CA TRP A 64 4.62 2.87 -6.99
C TRP A 64 5.83 2.02 -7.37
N HIS A 65 6.39 2.27 -8.54
CA HIS A 65 7.50 1.50 -9.07
C HIS A 65 8.73 2.38 -9.17
N PHE A 66 9.74 2.05 -8.36
CA PHE A 66 11.04 2.69 -8.38
C PHE A 66 12.11 1.73 -8.89
N GLY A 67 13.29 2.24 -9.25
CA GLY A 67 14.32 1.42 -9.89
C GLY A 67 14.87 0.27 -9.03
N GLY A 68 14.70 0.32 -7.71
CA GLY A 68 15.23 -0.69 -6.78
C GLY A 68 14.19 -1.36 -5.89
N PHE A 69 12.96 -0.87 -5.87
CA PHE A 69 11.88 -1.43 -5.03
C PHE A 69 10.50 -0.99 -5.51
N ILE A 70 9.48 -1.66 -5.00
CA ILE A 70 8.08 -1.27 -5.13
C ILE A 70 7.63 -0.69 -3.80
N TYR A 71 6.89 0.40 -3.83
CA TYR A 71 6.19 0.91 -2.66
C TYR A 71 4.71 0.56 -2.76
N VAL A 72 4.19 -0.15 -1.75
CA VAL A 72 2.76 -0.39 -1.57
C VAL A 72 2.19 0.75 -0.74
N GLU A 73 1.47 1.66 -1.41
CA GLU A 73 0.88 2.83 -0.76
C GLU A 73 -0.41 2.47 -0.01
N HIS A 74 -1.29 1.69 -0.65
CA HIS A 74 -2.54 1.24 -0.03
C HIS A 74 -2.82 -0.22 -0.40
N LEU A 75 -3.23 -1.00 0.60
CA LEU A 75 -3.70 -2.38 0.42
C LEU A 75 -4.97 -2.55 1.26
N ALA A 76 -6.09 -2.85 0.61
CA ALA A 76 -7.35 -3.12 1.29
C ALA A 76 -8.05 -4.34 0.71
N VAL A 77 -8.54 -5.19 1.62
CA VAL A 77 -9.38 -6.37 1.29
C VAL A 77 -10.77 -6.12 1.83
N ASP A 78 -11.78 -6.42 1.02
CA ASP A 78 -13.18 -6.30 1.39
C ASP A 78 -13.47 -7.09 2.68
N PRO A 79 -14.08 -6.46 3.70
CA PRO A 79 -14.42 -7.13 4.95
C PRO A 79 -15.21 -8.44 4.77
N CYS A 80 -16.06 -8.52 3.74
CA CYS A 80 -16.89 -9.70 3.47
C CYS A 80 -16.11 -10.95 3.08
N VAL A 81 -14.86 -10.77 2.58
CA VAL A 81 -14.00 -11.88 2.11
C VAL A 81 -12.68 -11.98 2.88
N ARG A 82 -12.52 -11.23 3.97
CA ARG A 82 -11.33 -11.30 4.83
C ARG A 82 -11.18 -12.68 5.49
N GLY A 83 -9.96 -12.97 5.93
CA GLY A 83 -9.63 -14.19 6.67
C GLY A 83 -9.09 -15.34 5.82
N GLY A 84 -9.21 -15.26 4.48
CA GLY A 84 -8.71 -16.28 3.53
C GLY A 84 -7.25 -16.11 3.08
N GLY A 85 -6.44 -15.26 3.75
CA GLY A 85 -5.06 -15.01 3.32
C GLY A 85 -4.92 -14.14 2.06
N ILE A 86 -5.99 -13.48 1.61
CA ILE A 86 -6.05 -12.72 0.35
C ILE A 86 -5.00 -11.60 0.32
N GLY A 87 -4.84 -10.86 1.42
CA GLY A 87 -3.84 -9.78 1.50
C GLY A 87 -2.41 -10.31 1.38
N ALA A 88 -2.10 -11.44 2.03
CA ALA A 88 -0.79 -12.07 1.92
C ALA A 88 -0.53 -12.61 0.51
N ALA A 89 -1.55 -13.21 -0.11
CA ALA A 89 -1.47 -13.66 -1.49
C ALA A 89 -1.25 -12.50 -2.47
N ALA A 90 -1.88 -11.33 -2.22
CA ALA A 90 -1.68 -10.14 -3.05
C ALA A 90 -0.23 -9.61 -2.97
N LEU A 91 0.36 -9.56 -1.78
CA LEU A 91 1.76 -9.17 -1.60
C LEU A 91 2.71 -10.15 -2.29
N ALA A 92 2.52 -11.45 -2.09
CA ALA A 92 3.31 -12.48 -2.76
C ALA A 92 3.19 -12.38 -4.29
N ARG A 93 1.98 -12.07 -4.80
CA ARG A 93 1.77 -11.91 -6.24
C ARG A 93 2.47 -10.67 -6.80
N LEU A 94 2.59 -9.58 -6.05
CA LEU A 94 3.39 -8.42 -6.44
C LEU A 94 4.87 -8.79 -6.59
N GLU A 95 5.44 -9.52 -5.61
CA GLU A 95 6.83 -9.98 -5.69
C GLU A 95 7.08 -10.89 -6.90
N GLU A 96 6.14 -11.82 -7.19
CA GLU A 96 6.24 -12.70 -8.36
C GLU A 96 6.22 -11.93 -9.68
N ILE A 97 5.32 -10.93 -9.80
CA ILE A 97 5.15 -10.14 -11.04
C ILE A 97 6.35 -9.24 -11.29
N TYR A 98 6.78 -8.51 -10.26
CA TYR A 98 7.75 -7.44 -10.44
C TYR A 98 9.18 -7.84 -10.10
N ARG A 99 9.37 -8.92 -9.33
CA ARG A 99 10.68 -9.41 -8.89
C ARG A 99 11.55 -8.33 -8.24
N LEU A 100 10.90 -7.46 -7.49
CA LEU A 100 11.52 -6.37 -6.73
C LEU A 100 11.10 -6.48 -5.27
N PRO A 101 11.95 -6.08 -4.34
CA PRO A 101 11.57 -5.98 -2.93
C PRO A 101 10.49 -4.91 -2.74
N ILE A 102 9.73 -5.04 -1.65
CA ILE A 102 8.60 -4.19 -1.36
C ILE A 102 8.86 -3.39 -0.09
N ALA A 103 8.53 -2.09 -0.12
CA ALA A 103 8.46 -1.23 1.05
C ALA A 103 7.01 -0.73 1.25
N LEU A 104 6.65 -0.43 2.49
CA LEU A 104 5.36 0.16 2.86
C LEU A 104 5.46 0.96 4.16
N GLU A 105 4.44 1.76 4.40
CA GLU A 105 4.24 2.51 5.63
C GLU A 105 3.18 1.85 6.49
N VAL A 106 3.33 1.92 7.82
CA VAL A 106 2.36 1.38 8.78
C VAL A 106 2.32 2.24 10.03
N GLU A 107 1.13 2.38 10.62
CA GLU A 107 0.96 3.08 11.90
C GLU A 107 1.78 2.39 13.01
N PRO A 108 2.45 3.16 13.87
CA PRO A 108 3.12 2.61 15.04
C PRO A 108 2.09 2.01 16.02
N PRO A 109 2.45 0.94 16.75
CA PRO A 109 1.58 0.37 17.75
C PRO A 109 1.35 1.39 18.88
N SER A 110 0.12 1.48 19.36
CA SER A 110 -0.24 2.30 20.51
C SER A 110 -1.37 1.64 21.31
N ASP A 111 -1.50 2.01 22.58
CA ASP A 111 -2.55 1.48 23.45
C ASP A 111 -3.96 1.80 22.94
N GLY A 112 -4.11 2.91 22.21
CA GLY A 112 -5.37 3.33 21.59
C GLY A 112 -5.66 2.68 20.24
N ASN A 113 -4.69 1.96 19.62
CA ASN A 113 -4.85 1.37 18.30
C ASN A 113 -4.31 -0.08 18.22
N PRO A 114 -5.05 -1.07 18.76
CA PRO A 114 -4.66 -2.47 18.69
C PRO A 114 -4.60 -3.03 17.26
N MET A 115 -5.24 -2.37 16.30
CA MET A 115 -5.21 -2.77 14.89
C MET A 115 -3.84 -2.51 14.25
N ALA A 116 -3.09 -1.48 14.69
CA ALA A 116 -1.74 -1.22 14.22
C ALA A 116 -0.81 -2.40 14.54
N ALA A 117 -0.83 -2.91 15.77
CA ALA A 117 -0.03 -4.07 16.16
C ALA A 117 -0.38 -5.34 15.34
N ARG A 118 -1.68 -5.55 15.07
CA ARG A 118 -2.14 -6.66 14.21
C ARG A 118 -1.66 -6.51 12.78
N ARG A 119 -1.66 -5.30 12.24
CA ARG A 119 -1.19 -4.97 10.90
C ARG A 119 0.32 -5.21 10.76
N ILE A 120 1.11 -4.75 11.72
CA ILE A 120 2.56 -5.06 11.78
C ILE A 120 2.81 -6.56 11.84
N GLY A 121 2.09 -7.29 12.71
CA GLY A 121 2.18 -8.74 12.79
C GLY A 121 1.80 -9.46 11.49
N PHE A 122 0.82 -8.93 10.75
CA PHE A 122 0.46 -9.43 9.43
C PHE A 122 1.62 -9.25 8.44
N TYR A 123 2.20 -8.05 8.33
CA TYR A 123 3.31 -7.79 7.42
C TYR A 123 4.56 -8.59 7.78
N LYS A 124 4.86 -8.75 9.08
CA LYS A 124 5.96 -9.63 9.52
C LYS A 124 5.79 -11.08 9.03
N ARG A 125 4.57 -11.62 9.10
CA ARG A 125 4.29 -12.97 8.53
C ARG A 125 4.39 -13.03 7.01
N CYS A 126 4.30 -11.88 6.33
CA CYS A 126 4.52 -11.75 4.89
C CYS A 126 5.99 -11.48 4.53
N GLY A 127 6.93 -11.55 5.48
CA GLY A 127 8.36 -11.38 5.22
C GLY A 127 8.87 -9.94 5.30
N PHE A 128 8.09 -9.02 5.87
CA PHE A 128 8.52 -7.64 6.09
C PHE A 128 9.14 -7.47 7.48
N ASP A 129 10.20 -6.68 7.55
CA ASP A 129 10.77 -6.21 8.80
C ASP A 129 10.48 -4.72 9.01
N VAL A 130 10.34 -4.32 10.29
CA VAL A 130 10.29 -2.90 10.65
C VAL A 130 11.70 -2.35 10.52
N LEU A 131 11.85 -1.26 9.77
CA LEU A 131 13.14 -0.59 9.61
C LEU A 131 13.42 0.31 10.82
N ASP A 132 14.65 0.31 11.28
CA ASP A 132 15.13 1.21 12.36
C ASP A 132 15.38 2.60 11.78
N PHE A 133 14.30 3.38 11.65
CA PHE A 133 14.32 4.71 11.04
C PHE A 133 13.13 5.54 11.52
N ASP A 134 13.40 6.75 11.99
CA ASP A 134 12.35 7.72 12.34
C ASP A 134 11.72 8.31 11.08
N TYR A 135 10.52 7.86 10.76
CA TYR A 135 9.83 8.23 9.53
C TYR A 135 8.57 9.06 9.82
N ILE A 136 8.40 10.12 9.06
CA ILE A 136 7.20 10.95 9.07
C ILE A 136 6.65 11.04 7.65
N GLN A 137 5.43 10.56 7.46
CA GLN A 137 4.69 10.74 6.22
C GLN A 137 4.35 12.22 6.03
N PRO A 138 4.75 12.84 4.92
CA PRO A 138 4.29 14.18 4.57
C PRO A 138 2.79 14.22 4.31
N PRO A 139 2.13 15.36 4.49
CA PRO A 139 0.70 15.47 4.26
C PRO A 139 0.34 15.32 2.78
N TYR A 140 -0.76 14.63 2.49
CA TYR A 140 -1.33 14.53 1.14
C TYR A 140 -1.97 15.84 0.63
N GLY A 141 -2.06 16.86 1.46
CA GLY A 141 -2.62 18.15 1.10
C GLY A 141 -2.34 19.23 2.13
N LYS A 142 -2.47 20.49 1.73
CA LYS A 142 -2.09 21.68 2.54
C LYS A 142 -2.77 21.77 3.92
N ASN A 143 -3.94 21.12 4.09
CA ASN A 143 -4.72 21.18 5.32
C ASN A 143 -4.71 19.86 6.11
N LEU A 144 -3.85 18.91 5.72
CA LEU A 144 -3.69 17.65 6.39
C LEU A 144 -2.39 17.66 7.24
N PRO A 145 -2.35 16.96 8.36
CA PRO A 145 -1.15 16.86 9.18
C PRO A 145 -0.13 15.90 8.54
N SER A 146 1.12 16.04 8.94
CA SER A 146 2.11 14.96 8.79
C SER A 146 1.79 13.86 9.79
N VAL A 147 2.06 12.62 9.43
CA VAL A 147 1.74 11.43 10.25
C VAL A 147 3.02 10.66 10.58
N PRO A 148 3.37 10.48 11.86
CA PRO A 148 4.44 9.57 12.24
C PRO A 148 4.06 8.13 11.89
N LEU A 149 4.84 7.49 11.01
CA LEU A 149 4.64 6.10 10.60
C LEU A 149 5.94 5.30 10.77
N LEU A 150 5.83 4.00 10.68
CA LEU A 150 6.98 3.10 10.55
C LEU A 150 7.13 2.70 9.08
N LEU A 151 8.38 2.60 8.63
CA LEU A 151 8.70 1.93 7.38
C LEU A 151 8.86 0.44 7.63
N MET A 152 8.26 -0.38 6.80
CA MET A 152 8.50 -1.81 6.74
C MET A 152 8.92 -2.21 5.33
N ALA A 153 9.82 -3.19 5.24
CA ALA A 153 10.30 -3.64 3.94
C ALA A 153 10.67 -5.13 3.93
N THR A 154 10.60 -5.74 2.74
CA THR A 154 11.17 -7.06 2.48
C THR A 154 12.68 -6.96 2.25
N PRO A 155 13.46 -8.05 2.44
CA PRO A 155 14.90 -8.04 2.18
C PRO A 155 15.26 -7.60 0.76
N GLY A 156 16.35 -6.83 0.65
CA GLY A 156 16.86 -6.35 -0.64
C GLY A 156 16.42 -4.94 -1.04
N THR A 157 15.60 -4.26 -0.22
CA THR A 157 15.33 -2.83 -0.40
C THR A 157 16.58 -1.98 -0.14
N PRO A 158 16.63 -0.75 -0.70
CA PRO A 158 17.65 0.23 -0.33
C PRO A 158 17.63 0.56 1.17
N GLU A 159 18.65 1.29 1.61
CA GLU A 159 18.72 1.81 2.98
C GLU A 159 17.47 2.67 3.31
N PRO A 160 17.00 2.66 4.58
CA PRO A 160 15.77 3.34 4.98
C PRO A 160 15.71 4.83 4.61
N VAL A 161 16.83 5.54 4.69
CA VAL A 161 16.92 6.94 4.30
C VAL A 161 16.64 7.13 2.81
N VAL A 162 17.13 6.24 1.95
CA VAL A 162 16.91 6.30 0.49
C VAL A 162 15.44 6.03 0.16
N ILE A 163 14.81 5.08 0.88
CA ILE A 163 13.37 4.82 0.76
C ILE A 163 12.61 6.09 1.14
N ALA A 164 12.87 6.67 2.34
CA ALA A 164 12.18 7.85 2.84
C ALA A 164 12.30 9.05 1.88
N GLU A 165 13.51 9.36 1.41
CA GLU A 165 13.75 10.46 0.45
C GLU A 165 13.02 10.23 -0.88
N THR A 166 12.99 8.98 -1.36
CA THR A 166 12.26 8.62 -2.58
C THR A 166 10.75 8.82 -2.40
N LEU A 167 10.18 8.35 -1.29
CA LEU A 167 8.77 8.54 -0.99
C LEU A 167 8.42 10.02 -0.85
N HIS A 168 9.20 10.80 -0.11
CA HIS A 168 8.97 12.23 0.07
C HIS A 168 8.95 12.96 -1.28
N ARG A 169 9.92 12.71 -2.14
CA ARG A 169 10.03 13.38 -3.43
C ARG A 169 8.99 12.91 -4.44
N GLU A 170 8.88 11.60 -4.65
CA GLU A 170 8.11 11.04 -5.76
C GLU A 170 6.63 10.81 -5.41
N VAL A 171 6.34 10.42 -4.17
CA VAL A 171 4.98 10.10 -3.73
C VAL A 171 4.27 11.33 -3.18
N TYR A 172 4.97 12.10 -2.34
CA TYR A 172 4.39 13.25 -1.63
C TYR A 172 4.73 14.59 -2.25
N GLY A 173 5.71 14.67 -3.17
CA GLY A 173 6.08 15.89 -3.87
C GLY A 173 6.74 16.94 -2.98
N VAL A 174 7.36 16.53 -1.86
CA VAL A 174 8.12 17.42 -0.99
C VAL A 174 9.60 17.25 -1.28
N GLY A 175 10.28 18.37 -1.58
CA GLY A 175 11.73 18.39 -1.72
C GLY A 175 12.40 18.13 -0.37
N VAL A 176 13.52 17.41 -0.41
CA VAL A 176 14.44 17.26 0.71
C VAL A 176 15.27 18.52 0.85
#